data_5f09b64f635ffb6ac62f0cb92d2496d7
#
_entry.id   5f09b64f635ffb6ac62f0cb92d2496d7
#
_cell.length_a   1.000
_cell.length_b   1.000
_cell.length_c   1.000
_cell.angle_alpha   90.00
_cell.angle_beta   90.00
_cell.angle_gamma   90.00
#
_symmetry.space_group_name_H-M   'P 1'
#
loop_
_entity.id
_entity.type
_entity.pdbx_description
1 polymer ?
#
loop_
_entity_poly.entity_id
_entity_poly.type
_entity_poly.pdbx_seq_one_letter_code
_entity_poly.pdbx_strand_id
1 'polypeptide(L)'
;MKKLSITLFIMVCLTSVLFSQSSPLKSSADFSLGILGGLNIPRLSGGNGNELSRDYTSRSGPAFGLTASLGLGPHISLTADLLYSSEGGKRNGVQAIDASSFNPMFPAGTYFYANFKNQSILNYAEIPVLAKYSLPINKSQKVFVDFGPYIGFLLNAKQKTSGSSIVYTDATGTQPVTVDPQTGQPFPASFNANTGITSDINSINFGLTGGAGFAQMVNSGEIFLDVRGAYGLTIIQKESQNGSSHNGNLLIDLGYALHF
;
A
#
# COMPACT_ATOMS: atom_id res chain seq x y z
N MET A 1 -3.41 -22.54 -20.46
CA MET A 1 -3.10 -23.68 -19.60
C MET A 1 -2.46 -23.32 -18.25
N LYS A 2 -1.80 -22.16 -18.06
CA LYS A 2 -1.17 -21.76 -16.77
C LYS A 2 -2.15 -21.29 -15.67
N LYS A 3 -3.37 -20.83 -16.04
CA LYS A 3 -4.37 -20.37 -15.05
C LYS A 3 -5.10 -21.52 -14.31
N LEU A 4 -5.15 -22.71 -14.90
CA LEU A 4 -5.82 -23.88 -14.30
C LEU A 4 -4.99 -24.52 -13.18
N SER A 5 -3.65 -24.39 -13.22
CA SER A 5 -2.76 -24.99 -12.23
C SER A 5 -2.77 -24.28 -10.87
N ILE A 6 -2.97 -22.94 -10.84
CA ILE A 6 -3.00 -22.17 -9.59
C ILE A 6 -4.29 -22.44 -8.82
N THR A 7 -5.43 -22.49 -9.53
CA THR A 7 -6.73 -22.80 -8.91
C THR A 7 -6.76 -24.21 -8.35
N LEU A 8 -6.13 -25.18 -9.03
CA LEU A 8 -6.03 -26.55 -8.56
C LEU A 8 -5.11 -26.68 -7.34
N PHE A 9 -4.02 -25.90 -7.28
CA PHE A 9 -3.11 -25.91 -6.12
C PHE A 9 -3.77 -25.33 -4.85
N ILE A 10 -4.52 -24.23 -4.99
CA ILE A 10 -5.29 -23.62 -3.88
C ILE A 10 -6.39 -24.58 -3.40
N MET A 11 -7.06 -25.27 -4.32
CA MET A 11 -8.11 -26.23 -3.98
C MET A 11 -7.56 -27.48 -3.30
N VAL A 12 -6.38 -27.95 -3.68
CA VAL A 12 -5.70 -29.09 -3.04
C VAL A 12 -5.19 -28.73 -1.64
N CYS A 13 -4.70 -27.51 -1.42
CA CYS A 13 -4.31 -27.05 -0.09
C CYS A 13 -5.52 -26.90 0.85
N LEU A 14 -6.66 -26.42 0.36
CA LEU A 14 -7.91 -26.32 1.14
C LEU A 14 -8.49 -27.69 1.49
N THR A 15 -8.42 -28.68 0.60
CA THR A 15 -8.95 -30.02 0.87
C THR A 15 -8.07 -30.82 1.83
N SER A 16 -6.75 -30.62 1.84
CA SER A 16 -5.85 -31.28 2.79
C SER A 16 -6.07 -30.84 4.24
N VAL A 17 -6.54 -29.61 4.46
CA VAL A 17 -6.91 -29.10 5.79
C VAL A 17 -8.23 -29.73 6.29
N LEU A 18 -9.15 -30.08 5.37
CA LEU A 18 -10.46 -30.65 5.72
C LEU A 18 -10.40 -32.15 6.04
N PHE A 19 -9.38 -32.89 5.60
CA PHE A 19 -9.27 -34.34 5.83
C PHE A 19 -8.37 -34.76 7.01
N SER A 20 -7.79 -33.79 7.73
CA SER A 20 -6.98 -34.03 8.94
C SER A 20 -7.80 -34.18 10.25
N GLN A 21 -9.13 -34.30 10.15
CA GLN A 21 -9.99 -34.45 11.33
C GLN A 21 -10.26 -35.92 11.66
N SER A 22 -9.29 -36.60 12.24
CA SER A 22 -9.52 -37.85 12.97
C SER A 22 -8.57 -37.99 14.15
N SER A 23 -8.74 -37.11 15.13
CA SER A 23 -8.39 -37.36 16.54
C SER A 23 -9.09 -36.26 17.37
N PRO A 24 -9.70 -36.59 18.52
CA PRO A 24 -10.28 -35.59 19.38
C PRO A 24 -9.14 -34.82 20.07
N LEU A 25 -8.56 -33.87 19.36
CA LEU A 25 -7.79 -32.81 19.99
C LEU A 25 -8.79 -31.96 20.80
N LYS A 26 -8.82 -32.16 22.09
CA LYS A 26 -9.27 -31.16 23.06
C LYS A 26 -8.28 -30.00 23.00
N SER A 27 -8.31 -29.24 21.94
CA SER A 27 -7.80 -27.88 21.86
C SER A 27 -9.03 -27.00 21.78
N SER A 28 -9.35 -26.31 22.84
CA SER A 28 -10.12 -25.07 22.72
C SER A 28 -9.35 -24.23 21.71
N ALA A 29 -9.91 -24.08 20.52
CA ALA A 29 -9.33 -23.20 19.51
C ALA A 29 -9.23 -21.82 20.15
N ASP A 30 -8.01 -21.38 20.41
CA ASP A 30 -7.73 -20.11 21.08
C ASP A 30 -8.07 -19.02 20.07
N PHE A 31 -9.22 -18.40 20.25
CA PHE A 31 -9.71 -17.35 19.37
C PHE A 31 -9.43 -15.99 19.99
N SER A 32 -8.93 -15.05 19.23
CA SER A 32 -8.75 -13.68 19.72
C SER A 32 -9.30 -12.65 18.74
N LEU A 33 -9.83 -11.57 19.30
CA LEU A 33 -10.28 -10.38 18.58
C LEU A 33 -9.61 -9.15 19.13
N GLY A 34 -9.20 -8.23 18.27
CA GLY A 34 -8.49 -7.05 18.69
C GLY A 34 -8.64 -5.87 17.75
N ILE A 35 -8.01 -4.79 18.19
CA ILE A 35 -7.84 -3.56 17.42
C ILE A 35 -6.36 -3.29 17.24
N LEU A 36 -6.04 -2.63 16.15
CA LEU A 36 -4.66 -2.19 15.89
C LEU A 36 -4.66 -0.82 15.23
N GLY A 37 -3.56 -0.10 15.43
CA GLY A 37 -3.34 1.17 14.78
C GLY A 37 -1.87 1.52 14.75
N GLY A 38 -1.47 2.23 13.70
CA GLY A 38 -0.06 2.49 13.49
C GLY A 38 0.25 3.44 12.36
N LEU A 39 1.52 3.42 11.99
CA LEU A 39 2.11 4.23 10.94
C LEU A 39 2.39 3.34 9.71
N ASN A 40 1.80 3.73 8.60
CA ASN A 40 2.14 3.18 7.30
C ASN A 40 3.16 4.09 6.59
N ILE A 41 4.23 3.50 6.06
CA ILE A 41 5.28 4.15 5.28
C ILE A 41 5.26 3.57 3.86
N PRO A 42 4.29 3.98 3.03
CA PRO A 42 4.15 3.46 1.68
C PRO A 42 5.20 4.03 0.74
N ARG A 43 5.49 3.25 -0.30
CA ARG A 43 6.34 3.62 -1.43
C ARG A 43 5.76 3.04 -2.72
N LEU A 44 5.67 3.86 -3.75
CA LEU A 44 5.40 3.39 -5.10
C LEU A 44 6.70 2.87 -5.74
N SER A 45 6.64 1.72 -6.36
CA SER A 45 7.78 1.06 -7.01
C SER A 45 7.43 0.63 -8.44
N GLY A 46 8.43 0.46 -9.31
CA GLY A 46 8.26 -0.03 -10.68
C GLY A 46 7.96 1.02 -11.74
N GLY A 47 7.64 2.25 -11.39
CA GLY A 47 7.24 3.30 -12.34
C GLY A 47 8.39 4.00 -13.11
N ASN A 48 9.63 3.53 -13.01
CA ASN A 48 10.81 4.25 -13.50
C ASN A 48 10.88 4.40 -15.05
N GLY A 49 10.16 3.56 -15.78
CA GLY A 49 10.09 3.64 -17.25
C GLY A 49 9.15 4.71 -17.80
N ASN A 50 8.45 5.46 -16.96
CA ASN A 50 7.47 6.47 -17.36
C ASN A 50 7.72 7.80 -16.63
N GLU A 51 7.75 8.90 -17.38
CA GLU A 51 8.02 10.26 -16.88
C GLU A 51 7.04 10.71 -15.80
N LEU A 52 5.78 10.26 -15.86
CA LEU A 52 4.74 10.66 -14.92
C LEU A 52 4.77 9.87 -13.61
N SER A 53 5.34 8.65 -13.61
CA SER A 53 5.31 7.74 -12.44
C SER A 53 6.68 7.47 -11.81
N ARG A 54 7.77 7.98 -12.37
CA ARG A 54 9.12 7.80 -11.82
C ARG A 54 9.37 8.68 -10.59
N ASP A 55 10.40 8.34 -9.83
CA ASP A 55 10.99 9.13 -8.73
C ASP A 55 10.07 9.40 -7.53
N TYR A 56 9.04 8.56 -7.34
CA TYR A 56 8.25 8.62 -6.13
C TYR A 56 9.06 8.10 -4.93
N THR A 57 9.02 8.87 -3.86
CA THR A 57 9.60 8.52 -2.55
C THR A 57 8.52 8.18 -1.55
N SER A 58 8.91 7.60 -0.41
CA SER A 58 7.98 7.25 0.66
C SER A 58 7.32 8.48 1.27
N ARG A 59 6.07 8.31 1.66
CA ARG A 59 5.31 9.22 2.53
C ARG A 59 4.97 8.50 3.82
N SER A 60 4.38 9.17 4.77
CA SER A 60 3.74 8.53 5.92
C SER A 60 2.23 8.70 5.85
N GLY A 61 1.50 7.72 6.35
CA GLY A 61 0.05 7.72 6.44
C GLY A 61 -0.44 6.88 7.61
N PRO A 62 -1.68 7.05 8.06
CA PRO A 62 -2.25 6.21 9.11
C PRO A 62 -2.62 4.84 8.57
N ALA A 63 -2.55 3.83 9.46
CA ALA A 63 -3.21 2.55 9.31
C ALA A 63 -3.91 2.20 10.63
N PHE A 64 -5.09 1.62 10.56
CA PHE A 64 -5.84 1.16 11.74
C PHE A 64 -6.90 0.16 11.33
N GLY A 65 -7.30 -0.70 12.26
CA GLY A 65 -8.28 -1.71 11.94
C GLY A 65 -8.57 -2.68 13.06
N LEU A 66 -9.16 -3.80 12.64
CA LEU A 66 -9.51 -4.93 13.48
C LEU A 66 -8.62 -6.12 13.13
N THR A 67 -8.34 -6.97 14.11
CA THR A 67 -7.62 -8.22 13.92
C THR A 67 -8.41 -9.38 14.55
N ALA A 68 -8.42 -10.51 13.90
CA ALA A 68 -8.95 -11.77 14.42
C ALA A 68 -7.92 -12.87 14.22
N SER A 69 -7.68 -13.68 15.24
CA SER A 69 -6.72 -14.78 15.17
C SER A 69 -7.33 -16.07 15.71
N LEU A 70 -7.06 -17.18 15.02
CA LEU A 70 -7.47 -18.53 15.38
C LEU A 70 -6.23 -19.37 15.61
N GLY A 71 -6.03 -19.86 16.83
CA GLY A 71 -4.98 -20.82 17.17
C GLY A 71 -5.21 -22.15 16.47
N LEU A 72 -4.21 -22.62 15.73
CA LEU A 72 -4.22 -23.93 15.06
C LEU A 72 -3.32 -24.94 15.77
N GLY A 73 -2.62 -24.50 16.80
CA GLY A 73 -1.70 -25.30 17.60
C GLY A 73 -0.89 -24.43 18.56
N PRO A 74 0.06 -25.01 19.30
CA PRO A 74 0.78 -24.29 20.36
C PRO A 74 1.64 -23.11 19.85
N HIS A 75 2.00 -23.11 18.57
CA HIS A 75 2.87 -22.11 17.98
C HIS A 75 2.32 -21.49 16.69
N ILE A 76 1.24 -22.04 16.14
CA ILE A 76 0.72 -21.65 14.84
C ILE A 76 -0.69 -21.08 15.00
N SER A 77 -0.94 -19.93 14.39
CA SER A 77 -2.27 -19.35 14.27
C SER A 77 -2.51 -18.79 12.85
N LEU A 78 -3.76 -18.68 12.50
CA LEU A 78 -4.22 -17.97 11.30
C LEU A 78 -4.79 -16.63 11.76
N THR A 79 -4.27 -15.54 11.21
CA THR A 79 -4.71 -14.18 11.54
C THR A 79 -5.31 -13.53 10.30
N ALA A 80 -6.41 -12.84 10.46
CA ALA A 80 -7.02 -12.01 9.43
C ALA A 80 -7.27 -10.62 10.01
N ASP A 81 -6.86 -9.60 9.27
CA ASP A 81 -7.12 -8.21 9.67
C ASP A 81 -8.10 -7.56 8.69
N LEU A 82 -8.78 -6.51 9.14
CA LEU A 82 -9.52 -5.56 8.33
C LEU A 82 -8.94 -4.19 8.60
N LEU A 83 -8.13 -3.68 7.65
CA LEU A 83 -7.35 -2.47 7.83
C LEU A 83 -7.85 -1.34 6.94
N TYR A 84 -7.90 -0.13 7.47
CA TYR A 84 -7.75 1.07 6.67
C TYR A 84 -6.26 1.35 6.53
N SER A 85 -5.76 1.46 5.29
CA SER A 85 -4.37 1.72 4.98
C SER A 85 -4.24 2.90 4.02
N SER A 86 -3.40 3.88 4.39
CA SER A 86 -3.14 5.06 3.55
C SER A 86 -1.82 4.88 2.81
N GLU A 87 -1.94 4.46 1.56
CA GLU A 87 -0.86 4.13 0.62
C GLU A 87 -0.44 5.31 -0.26
N GLY A 88 0.49 5.06 -1.21
CA GLY A 88 0.92 6.01 -2.23
C GLY A 88 2.36 6.49 -2.06
N GLY A 89 2.65 7.70 -2.55
CA GLY A 89 4.00 8.24 -2.53
C GLY A 89 4.02 9.76 -2.65
N LYS A 90 5.19 10.34 -2.53
CA LYS A 90 5.42 11.77 -2.77
C LYS A 90 6.60 11.99 -3.71
N ARG A 91 6.57 13.11 -4.42
CA ARG A 91 7.62 13.54 -5.34
C ARG A 91 7.80 15.04 -5.21
N ASN A 92 9.04 15.48 -5.14
CA ASN A 92 9.41 16.91 -5.02
C ASN A 92 10.50 17.20 -6.04
N GLY A 93 10.48 18.40 -6.59
CA GLY A 93 11.47 18.83 -7.57
C GLY A 93 10.90 18.93 -8.98
N VAL A 94 11.79 18.99 -9.97
CA VAL A 94 11.41 19.03 -11.38
C VAL A 94 10.77 17.71 -11.77
N GLN A 95 9.57 17.77 -12.33
CA GLN A 95 8.81 16.61 -12.73
C GLN A 95 7.98 16.89 -13.98
N ALA A 96 7.74 15.84 -14.74
CA ALA A 96 6.95 15.89 -15.96
C ALA A 96 5.46 16.12 -15.64
N ILE A 97 4.82 16.86 -16.51
CA ILE A 97 3.39 17.13 -16.55
C ILE A 97 2.94 16.79 -17.96
N ASP A 98 1.86 16.02 -18.11
CA ASP A 98 1.29 15.73 -19.42
C ASP A 98 0.80 17.04 -20.05
N ALA A 99 1.30 17.36 -21.25
CA ALA A 99 0.95 18.57 -21.97
C ALA A 99 -0.53 18.61 -22.35
N SER A 100 -1.18 17.47 -22.52
CA SER A 100 -2.62 17.37 -22.78
C SER A 100 -3.48 17.92 -21.64
N SER A 101 -2.93 18.00 -20.42
CA SER A 101 -3.58 18.66 -19.27
C SER A 101 -3.75 20.16 -19.44
N PHE A 102 -2.92 20.80 -20.27
CA PHE A 102 -3.00 22.22 -20.60
C PHE A 102 -3.85 22.45 -21.88
N ASN A 103 -3.64 21.61 -22.87
CA ASN A 103 -4.38 21.67 -24.12
C ASN A 103 -4.46 20.27 -24.75
N PRO A 104 -5.70 19.71 -24.94
CA PRO A 104 -5.90 18.39 -25.52
C PRO A 104 -5.37 18.21 -26.96
N MET A 105 -4.98 19.28 -27.62
CA MET A 105 -4.35 19.23 -28.96
C MET A 105 -2.90 18.76 -28.94
N PHE A 106 -2.23 18.75 -27.77
CA PHE A 106 -0.90 18.17 -27.69
C PHE A 106 -0.95 16.65 -27.86
N PRO A 107 -0.03 16.08 -28.67
CA PRO A 107 0.05 14.63 -28.83
C PRO A 107 0.32 13.93 -27.49
N ALA A 108 -0.22 12.72 -27.33
CA ALA A 108 0.07 11.88 -26.18
C ALA A 108 1.59 11.63 -26.07
N GLY A 109 2.12 11.69 -24.84
CA GLY A 109 3.56 11.57 -24.59
C GLY A 109 4.35 12.86 -24.74
N THR A 110 3.67 13.99 -24.99
CA THR A 110 4.30 15.32 -24.88
C THR A 110 4.29 15.77 -23.43
N TYR A 111 5.46 16.14 -22.90
CA TYR A 111 5.60 16.56 -21.51
C TYR A 111 6.14 17.97 -21.40
N PHE A 112 5.61 18.70 -20.41
CA PHE A 112 6.22 19.88 -19.83
C PHE A 112 6.84 19.55 -18.48
N TYR A 113 7.71 20.41 -17.98
CA TYR A 113 8.44 20.20 -16.73
C TYR A 113 8.31 21.40 -15.81
N ALA A 114 8.09 21.15 -14.52
CA ALA A 114 8.05 22.20 -13.51
C ALA A 114 8.50 21.68 -12.15
N ASN A 115 8.96 22.59 -11.29
CA ASN A 115 9.39 22.27 -9.94
C ASN A 115 8.23 22.47 -8.96
N PHE A 116 7.63 21.40 -8.47
CA PHE A 116 6.54 21.46 -7.50
C PHE A 116 6.53 20.22 -6.60
N LYS A 117 5.74 20.27 -5.54
CA LYS A 117 5.48 19.13 -4.65
C LYS A 117 4.25 18.38 -5.15
N ASN A 118 4.37 17.07 -5.26
CA ASN A 118 3.29 16.15 -5.65
C ASN A 118 3.18 15.03 -4.62
N GLN A 119 1.98 14.76 -4.15
CA GLN A 119 1.68 13.69 -3.22
C GLN A 119 0.46 12.91 -3.71
N SER A 120 0.67 11.64 -4.04
CA SER A 120 -0.39 10.68 -4.33
C SER A 120 -0.80 9.97 -3.04
N ILE A 121 -2.08 10.04 -2.71
CA ILE A 121 -2.69 9.45 -1.51
C ILE A 121 -3.73 8.45 -1.99
N LEU A 122 -3.49 7.18 -1.70
CA LEU A 122 -4.35 6.07 -2.08
C LEU A 122 -4.82 5.39 -0.79
N ASN A 123 -6.11 5.48 -0.50
CA ASN A 123 -6.65 4.88 0.71
C ASN A 123 -7.37 3.58 0.37
N TYR A 124 -6.97 2.51 1.04
CA TYR A 124 -7.50 1.17 0.85
C TYR A 124 -8.17 0.64 2.12
N ALA A 125 -9.17 -0.22 1.91
CA ALA A 125 -9.57 -1.23 2.88
C ALA A 125 -8.82 -2.52 2.51
N GLU A 126 -7.96 -3.01 3.41
CA GLU A 126 -7.09 -4.18 3.16
C GLU A 126 -7.48 -5.34 4.07
N ILE A 127 -7.42 -6.54 3.51
CA ILE A 127 -7.68 -7.78 4.22
C ILE A 127 -6.48 -8.72 4.02
N PRO A 128 -5.43 -8.62 4.86
CA PRO A 128 -4.39 -9.63 4.93
C PRO A 128 -4.90 -10.89 5.64
N VAL A 129 -4.48 -12.06 5.16
CA VAL A 129 -4.69 -13.36 5.80
C VAL A 129 -3.33 -13.99 6.01
N LEU A 130 -2.92 -14.13 7.28
CA LEU A 130 -1.54 -14.41 7.65
C LEU A 130 -1.44 -15.73 8.41
N ALA A 131 -0.53 -16.60 8.00
CA ALA A 131 0.00 -17.64 8.85
C ALA A 131 0.99 -17.01 9.83
N LYS A 132 0.73 -17.15 11.13
CA LYS A 132 1.57 -16.59 12.20
C LYS A 132 2.21 -17.73 12.99
N TYR A 133 3.53 -17.66 13.17
CA TYR A 133 4.30 -18.57 14.02
C TYR A 133 4.83 -17.81 15.23
N SER A 134 4.46 -18.27 16.43
CA SER A 134 4.77 -17.61 17.71
C SER A 134 5.72 -18.47 18.55
N LEU A 135 6.76 -17.85 19.11
CA LEU A 135 7.72 -18.43 20.02
C LEU A 135 7.61 -17.76 21.39
N PRO A 136 7.20 -18.51 22.45
CA PRO A 136 7.19 -17.96 23.80
C PRO A 136 8.63 -17.70 24.28
N ILE A 137 8.88 -16.52 24.82
CA ILE A 137 10.11 -16.16 25.51
C ILE A 137 9.99 -16.55 26.98
N ASN A 138 8.81 -16.30 27.54
CA ASN A 138 8.44 -16.69 28.92
C ASN A 138 6.91 -16.87 29.01
N LYS A 139 6.37 -16.98 30.24
CA LYS A 139 4.92 -17.20 30.46
C LYS A 139 4.01 -16.09 29.96
N SER A 140 4.54 -14.88 29.76
CA SER A 140 3.73 -13.70 29.39
C SER A 140 4.21 -13.00 28.11
N GLN A 141 5.33 -13.43 27.53
CA GLN A 141 5.94 -12.77 26.39
C GLN A 141 6.20 -13.75 25.25
N LYS A 142 5.91 -13.33 24.03
CA LYS A 142 6.21 -14.08 22.82
C LYS A 142 6.71 -13.15 21.70
N VAL A 143 7.58 -13.66 20.87
CA VAL A 143 7.88 -13.09 19.55
C VAL A 143 7.14 -13.88 18.51
N PHE A 144 6.86 -13.26 17.39
CA PHE A 144 6.20 -13.94 16.28
C PHE A 144 6.72 -13.44 14.94
N VAL A 145 6.52 -14.26 13.94
CA VAL A 145 6.64 -13.91 12.52
C VAL A 145 5.33 -14.26 11.84
N ASP A 146 4.96 -13.48 10.85
CA ASP A 146 3.78 -13.75 10.04
C ASP A 146 4.03 -13.53 8.55
N PHE A 147 3.24 -14.19 7.73
CA PHE A 147 3.31 -14.07 6.29
C PHE A 147 2.01 -14.55 5.64
N GLY A 148 1.60 -13.87 4.57
CA GLY A 148 0.45 -14.28 3.78
C GLY A 148 0.06 -13.30 2.67
N PRO A 149 -0.98 -13.62 1.92
CA PRO A 149 -1.56 -12.74 0.92
C PRO A 149 -2.41 -11.65 1.57
N TYR A 150 -2.58 -10.56 0.83
CA TYR A 150 -3.61 -9.56 1.13
C TYR A 150 -4.38 -9.17 -0.14
N ILE A 151 -5.59 -8.72 0.07
CA ILE A 151 -6.41 -8.04 -0.93
C ILE A 151 -6.79 -6.65 -0.40
N GLY A 152 -6.65 -5.64 -1.23
CA GLY A 152 -6.99 -4.26 -0.92
C GLY A 152 -8.06 -3.73 -1.88
N PHE A 153 -9.05 -3.04 -1.34
CA PHE A 153 -10.10 -2.36 -2.08
C PHE A 153 -9.90 -0.85 -1.98
N LEU A 154 -9.75 -0.20 -3.12
CA LEU A 154 -9.55 1.25 -3.17
C LEU A 154 -10.82 1.98 -2.67
N LEU A 155 -10.68 2.75 -1.62
CA LEU A 155 -11.74 3.59 -1.08
C LEU A 155 -11.78 4.95 -1.79
N ASN A 156 -10.62 5.58 -1.93
CA ASN A 156 -10.45 6.81 -2.68
C ASN A 156 -8.98 7.05 -3.02
N ALA A 157 -8.75 7.84 -4.07
CA ALA A 157 -7.42 8.29 -4.45
C ALA A 157 -7.41 9.78 -4.75
N LYS A 158 -6.37 10.48 -4.26
CA LYS A 158 -6.20 11.92 -4.42
C LYS A 158 -4.75 12.24 -4.77
N GLN A 159 -4.60 13.24 -5.62
CA GLN A 159 -3.32 13.85 -5.90
C GLN A 159 -3.32 15.29 -5.35
N LYS A 160 -2.41 15.56 -4.42
CA LYS A 160 -2.19 16.91 -3.89
C LYS A 160 -0.91 17.48 -4.49
N THR A 161 -1.03 18.62 -5.15
CA THR A 161 0.10 19.35 -5.66
C THR A 161 0.20 20.71 -4.97
N SER A 162 1.42 21.23 -4.82
CA SER A 162 1.66 22.55 -4.24
C SER A 162 2.98 23.14 -4.70
N GLY A 163 2.98 24.45 -4.83
CA GLY A 163 4.14 25.23 -5.25
C GLY A 163 3.81 26.17 -6.40
N SER A 164 4.80 26.93 -6.82
CA SER A 164 4.77 27.80 -7.98
C SER A 164 6.11 27.71 -8.69
N SER A 165 6.09 27.52 -10.00
CA SER A 165 7.28 27.33 -10.82
C SER A 165 7.06 27.81 -12.23
N ILE A 166 8.14 28.24 -12.89
CA ILE A 166 8.15 28.35 -14.35
C ILE A 166 7.97 26.95 -14.94
N VAL A 167 7.19 26.87 -16.01
CA VAL A 167 6.99 25.66 -16.80
C VAL A 167 7.98 25.65 -17.96
N TYR A 168 8.64 24.51 -18.21
CA TYR A 168 9.67 24.33 -19.22
C TYR A 168 9.29 23.24 -20.22
N THR A 169 9.81 23.33 -21.43
CA THR A 169 9.69 22.29 -22.45
C THR A 169 10.70 21.15 -22.21
N ASP A 170 11.72 21.38 -21.39
CA ASP A 170 12.83 20.44 -21.14
C ASP A 170 12.97 20.12 -19.64
N ALA A 171 13.45 18.91 -19.34
CA ALA A 171 13.65 18.43 -17.97
C ALA A 171 14.77 19.17 -17.22
N THR A 172 15.66 19.86 -17.92
CA THR A 172 16.77 20.64 -17.35
C THR A 172 16.35 22.03 -16.90
N GLY A 173 15.15 22.49 -17.29
CA GLY A 173 14.61 23.79 -16.88
C GLY A 173 15.27 24.96 -17.59
N THR A 174 15.63 24.81 -18.87
CA THR A 174 16.34 25.85 -19.64
C THR A 174 15.43 26.59 -20.62
N GLN A 175 14.34 25.98 -21.09
CA GLN A 175 13.43 26.52 -22.11
C GLN A 175 12.05 26.81 -21.54
N PRO A 176 11.76 28.02 -21.06
CA PRO A 176 10.47 28.36 -20.45
C PRO A 176 9.34 28.38 -21.47
N VAL A 177 8.19 27.82 -21.09
CA VAL A 177 6.92 27.89 -21.84
C VAL A 177 6.05 29.04 -21.37
N THR A 178 6.06 29.30 -20.04
CA THR A 178 5.26 30.37 -19.44
C THR A 178 5.99 31.68 -19.53
N VAL A 179 5.71 32.42 -20.60
CA VAL A 179 6.29 33.79 -20.84
C VAL A 179 5.17 34.80 -20.94
N ASP A 180 5.43 35.96 -20.40
CA ASP A 180 4.54 37.15 -20.54
C ASP A 180 4.58 37.62 -22.00
N PRO A 181 3.44 37.68 -22.70
CA PRO A 181 3.39 38.07 -24.12
C PRO A 181 3.85 39.54 -24.34
N GLN A 182 3.80 40.37 -23.32
CA GLN A 182 4.17 41.79 -23.43
C GLN A 182 5.66 42.04 -23.14
N THR A 183 6.21 41.31 -22.19
CA THR A 183 7.60 41.54 -21.74
C THR A 183 8.56 40.46 -22.22
N GLY A 184 8.07 39.32 -22.68
CA GLY A 184 8.86 38.13 -23.02
C GLY A 184 9.53 37.44 -21.83
N GLN A 185 9.23 37.90 -20.60
CA GLN A 185 9.85 37.34 -19.39
C GLN A 185 9.09 36.10 -18.89
N PRO A 186 9.79 35.07 -18.44
CA PRO A 186 9.14 33.92 -17.82
C PRO A 186 8.39 34.33 -16.56
N PHE A 187 7.21 33.76 -16.35
CA PHE A 187 6.46 33.93 -15.12
C PHE A 187 6.02 32.55 -14.54
N PRO A 188 5.88 32.41 -13.20
CA PRO A 188 5.53 31.16 -12.58
C PRO A 188 4.05 30.82 -12.74
N ALA A 189 3.75 29.52 -13.02
CA ALA A 189 2.42 28.94 -12.89
C ALA A 189 2.21 28.37 -11.48
N SER A 190 0.99 28.43 -10.97
CA SER A 190 0.61 27.82 -9.69
C SER A 190 0.22 26.37 -9.87
N PHE A 191 0.75 25.51 -8.98
CA PHE A 191 0.46 24.07 -8.95
C PHE A 191 -0.36 23.67 -7.72
N ASN A 192 -1.01 24.62 -7.05
CA ASN A 192 -1.82 24.32 -5.85
C ASN A 192 -3.16 23.69 -6.25
N ALA A 193 -3.23 22.36 -6.15
CA ALA A 193 -4.43 21.60 -6.48
C ALA A 193 -4.63 20.39 -5.56
N ASN A 194 -5.89 19.94 -5.47
CA ASN A 194 -6.28 18.70 -4.82
C ASN A 194 -7.27 17.99 -5.75
N THR A 195 -6.75 17.04 -6.54
CA THR A 195 -7.47 16.39 -7.62
C THR A 195 -7.84 14.96 -7.23
N GLY A 196 -9.10 14.58 -7.40
CA GLY A 196 -9.53 13.18 -7.27
C GLY A 196 -9.03 12.37 -8.47
N ILE A 197 -8.33 11.27 -8.22
CA ILE A 197 -7.79 10.36 -9.24
C ILE A 197 -8.28 8.93 -9.07
N THR A 198 -9.39 8.74 -8.36
CA THR A 198 -9.95 7.41 -8.07
C THR A 198 -10.33 6.65 -9.35
N SER A 199 -10.80 7.36 -10.38
CA SER A 199 -11.10 6.79 -11.71
C SER A 199 -9.90 6.19 -12.41
N ASP A 200 -8.70 6.70 -12.16
CA ASP A 200 -7.45 6.37 -12.86
C ASP A 200 -6.68 5.22 -12.20
N ILE A 201 -7.13 4.82 -11.01
CA ILE A 201 -6.51 3.79 -10.18
C ILE A 201 -7.34 2.51 -10.20
N ASN A 202 -6.68 1.35 -10.25
CA ASN A 202 -7.32 0.05 -10.14
C ASN A 202 -7.98 -0.11 -8.77
N SER A 203 -9.24 -0.55 -8.77
CA SER A 203 -10.05 -0.67 -7.56
C SER A 203 -9.58 -1.79 -6.63
N ILE A 204 -8.85 -2.76 -7.16
CA ILE A 204 -8.36 -3.92 -6.41
C ILE A 204 -6.83 -3.95 -6.48
N ASN A 205 -6.21 -4.08 -5.32
CA ASN A 205 -4.81 -4.35 -5.14
C ASN A 205 -4.65 -5.72 -4.46
N PHE A 206 -3.80 -6.56 -5.02
CA PHE A 206 -3.48 -7.87 -4.47
C PHE A 206 -1.97 -7.98 -4.29
N GLY A 207 -1.54 -8.57 -3.17
CA GLY A 207 -0.12 -8.69 -2.88
C GLY A 207 0.21 -9.69 -1.79
N LEU A 208 1.44 -9.62 -1.33
CA LEU A 208 1.98 -10.39 -0.22
C LEU A 208 2.43 -9.45 0.88
N THR A 209 2.26 -9.86 2.12
CA THR A 209 2.71 -9.15 3.30
C THR A 209 3.28 -10.12 4.31
N GLY A 210 4.21 -9.66 5.12
CA GLY A 210 4.79 -10.44 6.19
C GLY A 210 5.69 -9.61 7.06
N GLY A 211 5.88 -10.08 8.28
CA GLY A 211 6.58 -9.31 9.28
C GLY A 211 7.02 -10.11 10.50
N ALA A 212 7.36 -9.36 11.52
CA ALA A 212 7.72 -9.88 12.83
C ALA A 212 7.25 -8.93 13.92
N GLY A 213 6.92 -9.51 15.07
CA GLY A 213 6.44 -8.72 16.18
C GLY A 213 6.74 -9.34 17.53
N PHE A 214 6.33 -8.59 18.54
CA PHE A 214 6.43 -8.95 19.95
C PHE A 214 5.05 -8.79 20.58
N ALA A 215 4.67 -9.71 21.46
CA ALA A 215 3.43 -9.61 22.22
C ALA A 215 3.68 -9.86 23.71
N GLN A 216 2.94 -9.10 24.52
CA GLN A 216 2.92 -9.19 25.98
C GLN A 216 1.50 -9.53 26.43
N MET A 217 1.33 -10.64 27.14
CA MET A 217 0.06 -10.99 27.78
C MET A 217 -0.26 -10.03 28.91
N VAL A 218 -1.48 -9.52 28.91
CA VAL A 218 -2.00 -8.58 29.91
C VAL A 218 -3.43 -8.99 30.26
N ASN A 219 -3.63 -9.54 31.45
CA ASN A 219 -4.91 -10.11 31.89
C ASN A 219 -5.41 -11.20 30.91
N SER A 220 -6.61 -11.02 30.34
CA SER A 220 -7.24 -11.92 29.38
C SER A 220 -6.94 -11.59 27.91
N GLY A 221 -5.98 -10.72 27.66
CA GLY A 221 -5.61 -10.31 26.30
C GLY A 221 -4.11 -10.14 26.14
N GLU A 222 -3.72 -9.62 25.00
CA GLU A 222 -2.31 -9.30 24.68
C GLU A 222 -2.18 -7.92 24.05
N ILE A 223 -1.14 -7.19 24.43
CA ILE A 223 -0.63 -6.04 23.69
C ILE A 223 0.43 -6.55 22.75
N PHE A 224 0.37 -6.13 21.49
CA PHE A 224 1.38 -6.51 20.52
C PHE A 224 1.91 -5.32 19.73
N LEU A 225 3.17 -5.40 19.34
CA LEU A 225 3.82 -4.53 18.38
C LEU A 225 4.18 -5.38 17.17
N ASP A 226 3.82 -4.93 15.98
CA ASP A 226 4.08 -5.63 14.72
C ASP A 226 4.75 -4.70 13.70
N VAL A 227 5.69 -5.24 12.94
CA VAL A 227 6.38 -4.55 11.85
C VAL A 227 6.30 -5.42 10.61
N ARG A 228 5.51 -5.00 9.63
CA ARG A 228 5.24 -5.74 8.38
C ARG A 228 5.70 -4.98 7.16
N GLY A 229 6.27 -5.71 6.20
CA GLY A 229 6.48 -5.24 4.84
C GLY A 229 5.42 -5.80 3.92
N ALA A 230 4.89 -5.00 3.00
CA ALA A 230 3.96 -5.45 1.97
C ALA A 230 4.45 -5.07 0.57
N TYR A 231 4.10 -5.91 -0.41
CA TYR A 231 4.36 -5.67 -1.83
C TYR A 231 3.15 -6.07 -2.67
N GLY A 232 2.60 -5.06 -3.40
CA GLY A 232 1.49 -5.26 -4.33
C GLY A 232 1.98 -5.88 -5.64
N LEU A 233 1.31 -6.92 -6.07
CA LEU A 233 1.58 -7.62 -7.33
C LEU A 233 0.78 -7.04 -8.50
N THR A 234 -0.21 -6.20 -8.22
CA THR A 234 -1.02 -5.51 -9.22
C THR A 234 -0.47 -4.12 -9.53
N ILE A 235 -0.53 -3.73 -10.80
CA ILE A 235 -0.26 -2.35 -11.21
C ILE A 235 -1.40 -1.47 -10.70
N ILE A 236 -1.06 -0.31 -10.13
CA ILE A 236 -2.07 0.57 -9.55
C ILE A 236 -2.78 1.44 -10.58
N GLN A 237 -2.11 1.83 -11.68
CA GLN A 237 -2.72 2.63 -12.74
C GLN A 237 -3.58 1.74 -13.66
N LYS A 238 -4.75 2.26 -14.07
CA LYS A 238 -5.59 1.61 -15.08
C LYS A 238 -4.99 1.72 -16.49
N GLU A 239 -4.49 2.93 -16.80
CA GLU A 239 -3.95 3.23 -18.12
C GLU A 239 -2.43 3.20 -18.08
N SER A 240 -1.79 2.47 -18.98
CA SER A 240 -0.33 2.32 -19.05
C SER A 240 0.41 3.64 -19.34
N GLN A 241 -0.25 4.59 -20.00
CA GLN A 241 0.29 5.94 -20.22
C GLN A 241 0.54 6.70 -18.90
N ASN A 242 -0.19 6.39 -17.83
CA ASN A 242 -0.03 6.97 -16.49
C ASN A 242 1.03 6.24 -15.67
N GLY A 243 1.68 5.22 -16.24
CA GLY A 243 2.75 4.44 -15.62
C GLY A 243 2.35 3.02 -15.23
N SER A 244 3.29 2.33 -14.58
CA SER A 244 3.15 0.94 -14.16
C SER A 244 3.74 0.73 -12.77
N SER A 245 3.22 1.43 -11.78
CA SER A 245 3.70 1.34 -10.40
C SER A 245 2.97 0.28 -9.59
N HIS A 246 3.65 -0.25 -8.61
CA HIS A 246 3.13 -1.16 -7.60
C HIS A 246 3.14 -0.47 -6.23
N ASN A 247 2.15 -0.77 -5.40
CA ASN A 247 2.19 -0.40 -3.99
C ASN A 247 3.20 -1.27 -3.24
N GLY A 248 3.93 -0.66 -2.35
CA GLY A 248 4.70 -1.32 -1.30
C GLY A 248 4.63 -0.49 -0.05
N ASN A 249 4.78 -1.11 1.12
CA ASN A 249 4.78 -0.37 2.36
C ASN A 249 5.61 -1.04 3.46
N LEU A 250 5.92 -0.27 4.48
CA LEU A 250 6.32 -0.74 5.80
C LEU A 250 5.26 -0.24 6.78
N LEU A 251 4.57 -1.18 7.43
CA LEU A 251 3.58 -0.93 8.46
C LEU A 251 4.21 -1.17 9.82
N ILE A 252 4.05 -0.23 10.75
CA ILE A 252 4.42 -0.38 12.16
C ILE A 252 3.17 -0.13 12.96
N ASP A 253 2.63 -1.16 13.59
CA ASP A 253 1.38 -1.08 14.32
C ASP A 253 1.51 -1.59 15.77
N LEU A 254 0.67 -1.03 16.63
CA LEU A 254 0.45 -1.42 18.01
C LEU A 254 -1.00 -1.85 18.14
N GLY A 255 -1.25 -2.98 18.79
CA GLY A 255 -2.60 -3.46 18.97
C GLY A 255 -2.84 -4.10 20.33
N TYR A 256 -4.13 -4.36 20.58
CA TYR A 256 -4.59 -5.11 21.72
C TYR A 256 -5.64 -6.14 21.25
N ALA A 257 -5.45 -7.40 21.64
CA ALA A 257 -6.37 -8.48 21.33
C ALA A 257 -6.84 -9.19 22.61
N LEU A 258 -8.14 -9.47 22.70
CA LEU A 258 -8.76 -10.28 23.76
C LEU A 258 -8.77 -11.75 23.32
N HIS A 259 -8.46 -12.65 24.22
CA HIS A 259 -8.51 -14.11 24.03
C HIS A 259 -9.82 -14.67 24.61
N PHE A 260 -10.42 -15.63 23.89
CA PHE A 260 -11.70 -16.27 24.22
C PHE A 260 -11.56 -17.79 24.32
#